data_ea5a5cb9d4e05faa4c1e9f062161a681
#
_entry.id   ea5a5cb9d4e05faa4c1e9f062161a681
#
_cell.length_a   1.000
_cell.length_b   1.000
_cell.length_c   1.000
_cell.angle_alpha   90.00
_cell.angle_beta   90.00
_cell.angle_gamma   90.00
#
_symmetry.space_group_name_H-M   'P 1'
#
loop_
_entity.id
_entity.type
_entity.pdbx_description
1 polymer ?
#
loop_
_entity_poly.entity_id
_entity_poly.type
_entity_poly.pdbx_seq_one_letter_code
_entity_poly.pdbx_strand_id
1 'polypeptide(L)'
;MLFRSTDVGAGKIELIEFFWYSCPHCNAFEPQFAAWVKAAPKDVVVQRVPVRFRDDFEAQQRAYYVFESLNMVDAMHGKLFHAIHTERQQLSTAPALAAWANKNGLPEKKFLDTFNSFGVATKARRATQLQDAFKVQGVPALGVAGRFYTDGSLTQTMDRALQVAEYLIGEVRRGR
;
A
#
# COMPACT_ATOMS: atom_id res chain seq x y z
N MET A 1 -16.21 16.25 -10.33
CA MET A 1 -14.80 16.64 -10.52
C MET A 1 -13.92 15.70 -9.70
N LEU A 2 -12.87 15.15 -10.29
CA LEU A 2 -11.92 14.30 -9.57
C LEU A 2 -11.05 15.18 -8.65
N PHE A 3 -10.94 14.83 -7.39
CA PHE A 3 -10.05 15.51 -6.45
C PHE A 3 -8.58 15.14 -6.68
N ARG A 4 -8.36 13.97 -7.28
CA ARG A 4 -7.04 13.38 -7.50
C ARG A 4 -7.00 12.73 -8.88
N SER A 5 -5.86 12.82 -9.50
CA SER A 5 -5.61 12.17 -10.77
C SER A 5 -5.43 10.67 -10.58
N THR A 6 -6.10 9.86 -11.41
CA THR A 6 -5.89 8.42 -11.47
C THR A 6 -5.07 8.06 -12.71
N ASP A 7 -4.15 7.11 -12.59
CA ASP A 7 -3.23 6.70 -13.67
C ASP A 7 -3.56 5.31 -14.23
N VAL A 8 -4.78 4.85 -14.00
CA VAL A 8 -5.14 3.46 -14.33
C VAL A 8 -5.67 3.27 -15.76
N GLY A 9 -5.78 4.35 -16.52
CA GLY A 9 -6.28 4.29 -17.90
C GLY A 9 -7.80 4.31 -18.02
N ALA A 10 -8.28 4.51 -19.24
CA ALA A 10 -9.70 4.61 -19.55
C ALA A 10 -10.41 3.27 -19.31
N GLY A 11 -11.60 3.31 -18.74
CA GLY A 11 -12.43 2.13 -18.46
C GLY A 11 -11.97 1.30 -17.26
N LYS A 12 -10.95 1.75 -16.53
CA LYS A 12 -10.45 1.12 -15.31
C LYS A 12 -10.85 1.94 -14.07
N ILE A 13 -11.06 1.23 -12.97
CA ILE A 13 -11.42 1.83 -11.67
C ILE A 13 -10.27 1.55 -10.70
N GLU A 14 -9.69 2.61 -10.17
CA GLU A 14 -8.59 2.50 -9.20
C GLU A 14 -9.15 2.25 -7.80
N LEU A 15 -8.57 1.26 -7.11
CA LEU A 15 -8.69 1.09 -5.67
C LEU A 15 -7.30 1.23 -5.05
N ILE A 16 -7.16 2.19 -4.14
CA ILE A 16 -5.92 2.39 -3.39
C ILE A 16 -6.12 1.85 -1.98
N GLU A 17 -5.14 1.06 -1.50
CA GLU A 17 -4.95 0.79 -0.08
C GLU A 17 -3.80 1.64 0.43
N PHE A 18 -4.08 2.50 1.43
CA PHE A 18 -3.04 3.18 2.20
C PHE A 18 -2.66 2.32 3.40
N PHE A 19 -1.37 2.09 3.61
CA PHE A 19 -0.90 1.17 4.65
C PHE A 19 0.46 1.58 5.21
N TRP A 20 0.85 0.95 6.31
CA TRP A 20 2.17 1.03 6.92
C TRP A 20 2.58 -0.34 7.45
N TYR A 21 3.79 -0.78 7.17
CA TYR A 21 4.24 -2.11 7.59
C TYR A 21 4.22 -2.33 9.10
N SER A 22 4.53 -1.31 9.90
CA SER A 22 4.50 -1.43 11.37
C SER A 22 3.11 -1.26 11.98
N CYS A 23 2.07 -1.07 11.18
CA CYS A 23 0.70 -0.90 11.64
C CYS A 23 0.05 -2.26 11.94
N PRO A 24 -0.37 -2.53 13.21
CA PRO A 24 -1.03 -3.79 13.55
C PRO A 24 -2.35 -4.02 12.81
N HIS A 25 -3.15 -2.97 12.60
CA HIS A 25 -4.41 -3.06 11.86
C HIS A 25 -4.19 -3.34 10.38
N CYS A 26 -3.12 -2.81 9.78
CA CYS A 26 -2.73 -3.13 8.40
C CYS A 26 -2.31 -4.59 8.28
N ASN A 27 -1.54 -5.10 9.25
CA ASN A 27 -1.17 -6.52 9.30
C ASN A 27 -2.39 -7.43 9.41
N ALA A 28 -3.34 -7.08 10.27
CA ALA A 28 -4.58 -7.85 10.44
C ALA A 28 -5.46 -7.84 9.17
N PHE A 29 -5.47 -6.75 8.43
CA PHE A 29 -6.27 -6.59 7.21
C PHE A 29 -5.65 -7.28 6.00
N GLU A 30 -4.33 -7.42 5.94
CA GLU A 30 -3.60 -7.89 4.75
C GLU A 30 -4.09 -9.24 4.22
N PRO A 31 -4.31 -10.31 5.01
CA PRO A 31 -4.78 -11.58 4.47
C PRO A 31 -6.10 -11.47 3.72
N GLN A 32 -7.05 -10.73 4.28
CA GLN A 32 -8.36 -10.49 3.67
C GLN A 32 -8.21 -9.64 2.40
N PHE A 33 -7.42 -8.58 2.46
CA PHE A 33 -7.23 -7.71 1.31
C PHE A 33 -6.50 -8.41 0.16
N ALA A 34 -5.47 -9.20 0.46
CA ALA A 34 -4.77 -9.99 -0.55
C ALA A 34 -5.70 -11.00 -1.24
N ALA A 35 -6.59 -11.66 -0.50
CA ALA A 35 -7.60 -12.56 -1.06
C ALA A 35 -8.58 -11.80 -1.96
N TRP A 36 -9.03 -10.63 -1.52
CA TRP A 36 -9.92 -9.77 -2.31
C TRP A 36 -9.24 -9.33 -3.62
N VAL A 37 -7.98 -8.92 -3.56
CA VAL A 37 -7.20 -8.50 -4.75
C VAL A 37 -7.12 -9.61 -5.80
N LYS A 38 -6.90 -10.85 -5.36
CA LYS A 38 -6.84 -12.01 -6.27
C LYS A 38 -8.17 -12.27 -6.98
N ALA A 39 -9.28 -11.97 -6.32
CA ALA A 39 -10.63 -12.17 -6.86
C ALA A 39 -11.21 -10.89 -7.49
N ALA A 40 -10.47 -9.79 -7.50
CA ALA A 40 -10.97 -8.50 -7.96
C ALA A 40 -11.41 -8.55 -9.43
N PRO A 41 -12.48 -7.80 -9.80
CA PRO A 41 -12.91 -7.68 -11.18
C PRO A 41 -11.80 -7.13 -12.07
N LYS A 42 -11.80 -7.54 -13.35
CA LYS A 42 -10.73 -7.17 -14.30
C LYS A 42 -10.66 -5.68 -14.61
N ASP A 43 -11.73 -4.95 -14.38
CA ASP A 43 -11.78 -3.49 -14.55
C ASP A 43 -11.26 -2.72 -13.34
N VAL A 44 -10.94 -3.39 -12.24
CA VAL A 44 -10.40 -2.78 -11.04
C VAL A 44 -8.88 -2.92 -11.03
N VAL A 45 -8.20 -1.80 -10.87
CA VAL A 45 -6.74 -1.74 -10.69
C VAL A 45 -6.44 -1.39 -9.25
N VAL A 46 -5.79 -2.30 -8.54
CA VAL A 46 -5.44 -2.12 -7.13
C VAL A 46 -4.03 -1.54 -7.04
N GLN A 47 -3.90 -0.48 -6.26
CA GLN A 47 -2.60 0.10 -5.89
C GLN A 47 -2.45 0.08 -4.37
N ARG A 48 -1.31 -0.41 -3.88
CA ARG A 48 -0.90 -0.25 -2.50
C ARG A 48 -0.02 0.98 -2.38
N VAL A 49 -0.34 1.86 -1.43
CA VAL A 49 0.36 3.13 -1.23
C VAL A 49 0.83 3.21 0.23
N PRO A 50 2.14 3.00 0.45
CA PRO A 50 2.70 3.13 1.80
C PRO A 50 2.72 4.59 2.22
N VAL A 51 2.23 4.86 3.43
CA VAL A 51 2.15 6.22 3.98
C VAL A 51 3.45 6.65 4.65
N ARG A 52 3.62 7.97 4.76
CA ARG A 52 4.68 8.61 5.54
C ARG A 52 4.08 9.72 6.40
N PHE A 53 3.64 9.37 7.61
CA PHE A 53 3.11 10.36 8.55
C PHE A 53 4.22 11.10 9.30
N ARG A 54 5.38 10.46 9.45
CA ARG A 54 6.59 10.98 10.09
C ARG A 54 7.82 10.52 9.31
N ASP A 55 8.96 11.11 9.59
CA ASP A 55 10.22 10.79 8.88
C ASP A 55 10.67 9.34 9.10
N ASP A 56 10.39 8.77 10.27
CA ASP A 56 10.72 7.37 10.58
C ASP A 56 9.90 6.33 9.78
N PHE A 57 8.88 6.75 9.06
CA PHE A 57 8.12 5.88 8.14
C PHE A 57 8.83 5.68 6.80
N GLU A 58 9.76 6.56 6.43
CA GLU A 58 10.33 6.60 5.08
C GLU A 58 11.01 5.30 4.67
N ALA A 59 11.77 4.66 5.57
CA ALA A 59 12.47 3.43 5.23
C ALA A 59 11.51 2.30 4.80
N GLN A 60 10.41 2.12 5.52
CA GLN A 60 9.40 1.12 5.17
C GLN A 60 8.59 1.53 3.92
N GLN A 61 8.32 2.83 3.74
CA GLN A 61 7.68 3.33 2.53
C GLN A 61 8.52 3.00 1.29
N ARG A 62 9.81 3.26 1.33
CA ARG A 62 10.72 2.94 0.24
C ARG A 62 10.90 1.44 0.04
N ALA A 63 10.90 0.64 1.12
CA ALA A 63 11.01 -0.81 1.02
C ALA A 63 9.91 -1.42 0.15
N TYR A 64 8.67 -0.97 0.29
CA TYR A 64 7.59 -1.41 -0.59
C TYR A 64 7.93 -1.16 -2.06
N TYR A 65 8.44 0.02 -2.39
CA TYR A 65 8.79 0.36 -3.77
C TYR A 65 10.06 -0.35 -4.28
N VAL A 66 10.94 -0.78 -3.39
CA VAL A 66 12.01 -1.72 -3.76
C VAL A 66 11.40 -3.02 -4.25
N PHE A 67 10.47 -3.60 -3.49
CA PHE A 67 9.81 -4.86 -3.87
C PHE A 67 9.02 -4.70 -5.17
N GLU A 68 8.27 -3.61 -5.31
CA GLU A 68 7.52 -3.32 -6.53
C GLU A 68 8.45 -3.18 -7.75
N SER A 69 9.53 -2.42 -7.62
CA SER A 69 10.48 -2.18 -8.70
C SER A 69 11.20 -3.45 -9.15
N LEU A 70 11.37 -4.41 -8.25
CA LEU A 70 12.01 -5.71 -8.53
C LEU A 70 11.00 -6.83 -8.78
N ASN A 71 9.71 -6.49 -8.87
CA ASN A 71 8.62 -7.45 -9.07
C ASN A 71 8.57 -8.54 -7.98
N MET A 72 8.82 -8.13 -6.73
CA MET A 72 8.92 -9.01 -5.57
C MET A 72 7.85 -8.76 -4.51
N VAL A 73 6.79 -7.99 -4.81
CA VAL A 73 5.72 -7.70 -3.83
C VAL A 73 5.09 -9.00 -3.34
N ASP A 74 4.70 -9.89 -4.23
CA ASP A 74 4.07 -11.17 -3.84
C ASP A 74 4.99 -12.04 -2.96
N ALA A 75 6.29 -12.00 -3.21
CA ALA A 75 7.27 -12.78 -2.46
C ALA A 75 7.60 -12.17 -1.08
N MET A 76 7.54 -10.84 -0.94
CA MET A 76 8.14 -10.13 0.20
C MET A 76 7.14 -9.40 1.10
N HIS A 77 6.02 -8.94 0.55
CA HIS A 77 5.07 -8.08 1.27
C HIS A 77 4.50 -8.74 2.53
N GLY A 78 3.90 -9.91 2.38
CA GLY A 78 3.36 -10.67 3.51
C GLY A 78 4.44 -11.13 4.50
N LYS A 79 5.62 -11.49 3.99
CA LYS A 79 6.75 -11.89 4.85
C LYS A 79 7.24 -10.75 5.73
N LEU A 80 7.25 -9.51 5.21
CA LEU A 80 7.68 -8.35 6.00
C LEU A 80 6.68 -8.05 7.11
N PHE A 81 5.38 -8.11 6.85
CA PHE A 81 4.36 -8.03 7.90
C PHE A 81 4.58 -9.11 8.97
N HIS A 82 4.79 -10.34 8.56
CA HIS A 82 5.02 -11.46 9.49
C HIS A 82 6.27 -11.24 10.34
N ALA A 83 7.38 -10.82 9.73
CA ALA A 83 8.63 -10.56 10.43
C ALA A 83 8.46 -9.47 11.52
N ILE A 84 7.73 -8.40 11.22
CA ILE A 84 7.51 -7.30 12.16
C ILE A 84 6.53 -7.70 13.27
N HIS A 85 5.38 -8.28 12.92
CA HIS A 85 4.27 -8.46 13.88
C HIS A 85 4.27 -9.81 14.58
N THR A 86 4.76 -10.87 13.95
CA THR A 86 4.82 -12.22 14.54
C THR A 86 6.19 -12.49 15.13
N GLU A 87 7.25 -12.28 14.36
CA GLU A 87 8.63 -12.51 14.81
C GLU A 87 9.21 -11.34 15.62
N ARG A 88 8.50 -10.21 15.67
CA ARG A 88 8.84 -9.00 16.43
C ARG A 88 10.20 -8.41 16.07
N GLN A 89 10.59 -8.51 14.81
CA GLN A 89 11.81 -7.93 14.30
C GLN A 89 11.68 -6.40 14.16
N GLN A 90 12.74 -5.68 14.52
CA GLN A 90 12.82 -4.21 14.41
C GLN A 90 13.31 -3.84 13.01
N LEU A 91 12.38 -3.66 12.08
CA LEU A 91 12.66 -3.43 10.66
C LEU A 91 12.21 -2.03 10.20
N SER A 92 12.70 -1.00 10.90
CA SER A 92 12.32 0.40 10.64
C SER A 92 13.43 1.24 10.00
N THR A 93 14.59 0.67 9.73
CA THR A 93 15.73 1.36 9.11
C THR A 93 16.16 0.68 7.82
N ALA A 94 16.79 1.43 6.91
CA ALA A 94 17.30 0.87 5.65
C ALA A 94 18.30 -0.28 5.87
N PRO A 95 19.29 -0.18 6.77
CA PRO A 95 20.20 -1.30 7.02
C PRO A 95 19.50 -2.56 7.55
N ALA A 96 18.55 -2.40 8.49
CA ALA A 96 17.81 -3.54 9.04
C ALA A 96 16.95 -4.21 7.97
N LEU A 97 16.26 -3.43 7.15
CA LEU A 97 15.46 -3.94 6.03
C LEU A 97 16.32 -4.64 4.98
N ALA A 98 17.49 -4.09 4.65
CA ALA A 98 18.42 -4.69 3.71
C ALA A 98 18.95 -6.04 4.21
N ALA A 99 19.33 -6.13 5.49
CA ALA A 99 19.77 -7.38 6.10
C ALA A 99 18.66 -8.44 6.12
N TRP A 100 17.44 -8.04 6.45
CA TRP A 100 16.28 -8.92 6.41
C TRP A 100 15.98 -9.40 4.97
N ALA A 101 16.01 -8.49 4.01
CA ALA A 101 15.79 -8.82 2.60
C ALA A 101 16.81 -9.84 2.08
N ASN A 102 18.10 -9.67 2.47
CA ASN A 102 19.16 -10.60 2.12
C ASN A 102 18.88 -12.04 2.61
N LYS A 103 18.39 -12.17 3.83
CA LYS A 103 18.01 -13.47 4.38
C LYS A 103 16.80 -14.09 3.66
N ASN A 104 16.02 -13.29 2.95
CA ASN A 104 14.83 -13.71 2.23
C ASN A 104 15.00 -13.74 0.71
N GLY A 105 16.23 -13.76 0.21
CA GLY A 105 16.52 -13.98 -1.21
C GLY A 105 16.73 -12.72 -2.04
N LEU A 106 16.71 -11.53 -1.44
CA LEU A 106 17.04 -10.28 -2.12
C LEU A 106 18.38 -9.75 -1.60
N PRO A 107 19.47 -9.85 -2.37
CA PRO A 107 20.79 -9.44 -1.92
C PRO A 107 20.81 -8.01 -1.38
N GLU A 108 21.53 -7.82 -0.27
CA GLU A 108 21.59 -6.54 0.46
C GLU A 108 22.00 -5.37 -0.44
N LYS A 109 23.04 -5.58 -1.25
CA LYS A 109 23.49 -4.55 -2.20
C LYS A 109 22.40 -4.17 -3.19
N LYS A 110 21.68 -5.14 -3.73
CA LYS A 110 20.60 -4.89 -4.67
C LYS A 110 19.44 -4.16 -4.01
N PHE A 111 19.10 -4.52 -2.78
CA PHE A 111 18.10 -3.81 -2.00
C PHE A 111 18.50 -2.33 -1.82
N LEU A 112 19.71 -2.06 -1.34
CA LEU A 112 20.17 -0.70 -1.06
C LEU A 112 20.33 0.14 -2.33
N ASP A 113 20.86 -0.42 -3.41
CA ASP A 113 20.98 0.29 -4.69
C ASP A 113 19.59 0.70 -5.22
N THR A 114 18.62 -0.19 -5.14
CA THR A 114 17.23 0.09 -5.54
C THR A 114 16.56 1.09 -4.58
N PHE A 115 16.75 0.91 -3.28
CA PHE A 115 16.23 1.79 -2.23
C PHE A 115 16.68 3.25 -2.42
N ASN A 116 17.93 3.46 -2.82
CA ASN A 116 18.52 4.78 -3.05
C ASN A 116 18.34 5.27 -4.49
N SER A 117 17.62 4.54 -5.34
CA SER A 117 17.42 4.92 -6.73
C SER A 117 16.49 6.11 -6.87
N PHE A 118 16.64 6.84 -7.98
CA PHE A 118 15.73 7.93 -8.34
C PHE A 118 14.29 7.44 -8.52
N GLY A 119 14.12 6.25 -9.09
CA GLY A 119 12.79 5.64 -9.29
C GLY A 119 12.03 5.42 -7.99
N VAL A 120 12.68 4.83 -6.99
CA VAL A 120 12.08 4.61 -5.66
C VAL A 120 11.82 5.94 -4.95
N ALA A 121 12.75 6.90 -5.01
CA ALA A 121 12.55 8.22 -4.44
C ALA A 121 11.33 8.93 -5.04
N THR A 122 11.14 8.83 -6.34
CA THR A 122 10.00 9.44 -7.04
C THR A 122 8.68 8.78 -6.65
N LYS A 123 8.64 7.45 -6.59
CA LYS A 123 7.44 6.70 -6.16
C LYS A 123 7.07 7.00 -4.71
N ALA A 124 8.05 7.06 -3.81
CA ALA A 124 7.83 7.41 -2.41
C ALA A 124 7.25 8.82 -2.25
N ARG A 125 7.77 9.79 -2.98
CA ARG A 125 7.23 11.17 -3.00
C ARG A 125 5.80 11.21 -3.50
N ARG A 126 5.49 10.48 -4.59
CA ARG A 126 4.14 10.39 -5.12
C ARG A 126 3.18 9.73 -4.12
N ALA A 127 3.61 8.71 -3.40
CA ALA A 127 2.81 8.08 -2.35
C ALA A 127 2.43 9.09 -1.26
N THR A 128 3.36 9.92 -0.82
CA THR A 128 3.09 10.99 0.15
C THR A 128 2.13 12.04 -0.43
N GLN A 129 2.28 12.42 -1.68
CA GLN A 129 1.34 13.34 -2.35
C GLN A 129 -0.08 12.77 -2.42
N LEU A 130 -0.23 11.48 -2.72
CA LEU A 130 -1.53 10.80 -2.72
C LEU A 130 -2.13 10.74 -1.30
N GLN A 131 -1.34 10.40 -0.31
CA GLN A 131 -1.72 10.44 1.11
C GLN A 131 -2.30 11.81 1.49
N ASP A 132 -1.62 12.87 1.13
CA ASP A 132 -2.04 14.24 1.44
C ASP A 132 -3.31 14.64 0.66
N ALA A 133 -3.37 14.27 -0.63
CA ALA A 133 -4.52 14.56 -1.48
C ALA A 133 -5.80 13.87 -1.00
N PHE A 134 -5.69 12.63 -0.48
CA PHE A 134 -6.81 11.92 0.15
C PHE A 134 -7.05 12.33 1.61
N LYS A 135 -6.16 13.15 2.18
CA LYS A 135 -6.22 13.57 3.60
C LYS A 135 -6.23 12.38 4.54
N VAL A 136 -5.39 11.39 4.24
CA VAL A 136 -5.27 10.17 5.06
C VAL A 136 -4.68 10.52 6.41
N GLN A 137 -5.39 10.19 7.50
CA GLN A 137 -4.94 10.46 8.88
C GLN A 137 -4.68 9.18 9.67
N GLY A 138 -5.07 8.04 9.15
CA GLY A 138 -4.87 6.75 9.77
C GLY A 138 -4.89 5.64 8.72
N VAL A 139 -4.32 4.51 9.05
CA VAL A 139 -4.23 3.33 8.17
C VAL A 139 -4.69 2.07 8.91
N PRO A 140 -5.22 1.05 8.19
CA PRO A 140 -5.43 1.02 6.74
C PRO A 140 -6.57 1.94 6.29
N ALA A 141 -6.49 2.45 5.05
CA ALA A 141 -7.52 3.27 4.45
C ALA A 141 -7.68 2.92 2.96
N LEU A 142 -8.86 3.16 2.41
CA LEU A 142 -9.18 2.84 1.01
C LEU A 142 -9.62 4.09 0.26
N GLY A 143 -9.08 4.26 -0.96
CA GLY A 143 -9.49 5.30 -1.89
C GLY A 143 -10.02 4.70 -3.17
N VAL A 144 -11.14 5.20 -3.69
CA VAL A 144 -11.79 4.69 -4.90
C VAL A 144 -11.88 5.76 -5.97
N ALA A 145 -11.36 5.47 -7.14
CA ALA A 145 -11.46 6.28 -8.37
C ALA A 145 -11.03 7.75 -8.20
N GLY A 146 -10.13 8.05 -7.26
CA GLY A 146 -9.71 9.42 -6.96
C GLY A 146 -10.80 10.32 -6.38
N ARG A 147 -11.96 9.77 -6.00
CA ARG A 147 -13.16 10.51 -5.60
C ARG A 147 -13.63 10.18 -4.18
N PHE A 148 -13.51 8.94 -3.77
CA PHE A 148 -14.10 8.42 -2.54
C PHE A 148 -13.03 7.92 -1.61
N TYR A 149 -13.29 8.03 -0.32
CA TYR A 149 -12.40 7.58 0.77
C TYR A 149 -13.22 6.87 1.83
N THR A 150 -12.70 5.76 2.35
CA THR A 150 -13.25 5.10 3.52
C THR A 150 -12.16 4.41 4.34
N ASP A 151 -12.45 4.16 5.61
CA ASP A 151 -11.56 3.43 6.51
C ASP A 151 -12.35 2.80 7.66
N GLY A 152 -11.65 2.10 8.55
CA GLY A 152 -12.26 1.43 9.69
C GLY A 152 -12.89 2.38 10.71
N SER A 153 -12.46 3.64 10.79
CA SER A 153 -13.05 4.62 11.69
C SER A 153 -14.43 5.08 11.21
N LEU A 154 -14.63 5.16 9.91
CA LEU A 154 -15.90 5.53 9.29
C LEU A 154 -16.90 4.38 9.27
N THR A 155 -16.41 3.16 9.15
CA THR A 155 -17.25 1.95 8.93
C THR A 155 -17.23 0.99 10.12
N GLN A 156 -16.52 1.31 11.19
CA GLN A 156 -16.29 0.51 12.41
C GLN A 156 -15.33 -0.66 12.22
N THR A 157 -15.29 -1.29 11.06
CA THR A 157 -14.36 -2.39 10.75
C THR A 157 -13.80 -2.27 9.34
N MET A 158 -12.65 -2.88 9.09
CA MET A 158 -12.09 -2.93 7.72
C MET A 158 -12.87 -3.86 6.80
N ASP A 159 -13.56 -4.88 7.33
CA ASP A 159 -14.51 -5.68 6.56
C ASP A 159 -15.61 -4.82 5.93
N ARG A 160 -16.19 -3.94 6.73
CA ARG A 160 -17.21 -3.00 6.25
C ARG A 160 -16.62 -1.94 5.31
N ALA A 161 -15.40 -1.49 5.58
CA ALA A 161 -14.72 -0.55 4.69
C ALA A 161 -14.51 -1.17 3.30
N LEU A 162 -14.15 -2.44 3.22
CA LEU A 162 -13.99 -3.15 1.95
C LEU A 162 -15.35 -3.32 1.23
N GLN A 163 -16.41 -3.66 1.95
CA GLN A 163 -17.77 -3.72 1.38
C GLN A 163 -18.22 -2.36 0.84
N VAL A 164 -17.92 -1.27 1.56
CA VAL A 164 -18.21 0.10 1.10
C VAL A 164 -17.42 0.41 -0.16
N ALA A 165 -16.13 0.02 -0.22
CA ALA A 165 -15.32 0.21 -1.42
C ALA A 165 -15.90 -0.56 -2.62
N GLU A 166 -16.38 -1.79 -2.44
CA GLU A 166 -17.08 -2.55 -3.49
C GLU A 166 -18.33 -1.84 -3.99
N TYR A 167 -19.14 -1.32 -3.07
CA TYR A 167 -20.31 -0.52 -3.42
C TYR A 167 -19.93 0.71 -4.24
N LEU A 168 -18.91 1.45 -3.80
CA LEU A 168 -18.43 2.66 -4.49
C LEU A 168 -17.86 2.35 -5.89
N ILE A 169 -17.17 1.23 -6.04
CA ILE A 169 -16.73 0.74 -7.35
C ILE A 169 -17.94 0.51 -8.27
N GLY A 170 -19.00 -0.08 -7.73
CA GLY A 170 -20.27 -0.26 -8.46
C GLY A 170 -20.90 1.06 -8.88
N GLU A 171 -20.89 2.07 -8.01
CA GLU A 171 -21.39 3.42 -8.33
C GLU A 171 -20.57 4.08 -9.44
N VAL A 172 -19.26 3.98 -9.39
CA VAL A 172 -18.36 4.51 -10.43
C VAL A 172 -18.65 3.86 -11.79
N ARG A 173 -18.87 2.53 -11.82
CA ARG A 173 -19.26 1.83 -13.06
C ARG A 173 -20.56 2.37 -13.66
N ARG A 174 -21.50 2.80 -12.82
CA ARG A 174 -22.77 3.37 -13.25
C ARG A 174 -22.68 4.87 -13.60
N GLY A 175 -21.49 5.45 -13.56
CA GLY A 175 -21.27 6.87 -13.86
C GLY A 175 -21.68 7.83 -12.76
N ARG A 176 -21.79 7.33 -11.54
CA ARG A 176 -22.20 8.12 -10.36
C ARG A 176 -21.05 8.53 -9.49
#